data_d5382140878ebd006f3087ccfd461cc9
#
_entry.id   d5382140878ebd006f3087ccfd461cc9
#
_cell.length_a   1.000
_cell.length_b   1.000
_cell.length_c   1.000
_cell.angle_alpha   90.00
_cell.angle_beta   90.00
_cell.angle_gamma   90.00
#
_symmetry.space_group_name_H-M   'P 1'
#
loop_
_entity.id
_entity.type
_entity.pdbx_description
1 polymer ?
#
loop_
_entity_poly.entity_id
_entity_poly.type
_entity_poly.pdbx_seq_one_letter_code
_entity_poly.pdbx_strand_id
1 'polypeptide(L)'
;MADPFKKVHLGNGNLEPRQTTWLFRSPENFTMALALRHRDDSIAEMPSLPQLSTWRETDPAVMARLQGKRIADMAHRFELGHRAYVACWNDEPAAWGWVATREAEIGELRLRFAIPAGERYLWNFVTLPSHRGLGIYPRLLDAIVNAESSDSERFWIAYAPENRASGSGIRKAGFVTVAELSFDMTGKPALQIVEPDEVAAAQMFGVPTSDDLSACWRCARAAAATQTTQASCATTKSCCCDYQRPEVTCAA
;
A
#
# COMPACT_ATOMS: atom_id res chain seq x y z
N MET A 1 -34.72 -0.17 -2.71
CA MET A 1 -33.45 -0.52 -2.04
C MET A 1 -33.37 0.32 -0.78
N ALA A 2 -33.32 -0.29 0.38
CA ALA A 2 -33.27 0.44 1.64
C ALA A 2 -31.82 0.91 1.87
N ASP A 3 -31.66 2.19 2.23
CA ASP A 3 -30.38 2.79 2.60
C ASP A 3 -29.84 2.10 3.86
N PRO A 4 -28.71 1.39 3.80
CA PRO A 4 -28.18 0.65 4.95
C PRO A 4 -27.70 1.58 6.08
N PHE A 5 -27.58 2.88 5.84
CA PHE A 5 -27.14 3.85 6.84
C PHE A 5 -28.26 4.51 7.65
N LYS A 6 -29.54 4.25 7.31
CA LYS A 6 -30.68 4.88 8.00
C LYS A 6 -30.88 4.45 9.45
N LYS A 7 -30.13 3.48 9.98
CA LYS A 7 -30.29 2.93 11.35
C LYS A 7 -29.06 2.95 12.24
N VAL A 8 -27.94 3.57 11.80
CA VAL A 8 -26.80 3.68 12.72
C VAL A 8 -26.99 4.92 13.59
N HIS A 9 -27.66 4.77 14.73
CA HIS A 9 -27.54 5.69 15.84
C HIS A 9 -26.11 5.54 16.39
N LEU A 10 -25.19 6.35 15.88
CA LEU A 10 -23.91 6.57 16.54
C LEU A 10 -24.20 7.31 17.84
N GLY A 11 -24.13 6.60 18.97
CA GLY A 11 -24.20 7.22 20.28
C GLY A 11 -23.22 8.38 20.34
N ASN A 12 -23.63 9.50 20.97
CA ASN A 12 -22.81 10.68 21.26
C ASN A 12 -21.66 10.35 22.23
N GLY A 13 -20.81 9.44 21.85
CA GLY A 13 -19.50 9.28 22.48
C GLY A 13 -18.55 10.28 21.82
N ASN A 14 -18.13 11.30 22.56
CA ASN A 14 -17.00 12.15 22.21
C ASN A 14 -15.78 11.25 21.98
N LEU A 15 -15.63 10.75 20.76
CA LEU A 15 -14.36 10.25 20.26
C LEU A 15 -13.52 11.48 19.98
N GLU A 16 -12.74 11.91 20.98
CA GLU A 16 -11.60 12.76 20.69
C GLU A 16 -10.91 12.20 19.45
N PRO A 17 -10.60 13.03 18.44
CA PRO A 17 -9.80 12.61 17.32
C PRO A 17 -8.40 12.29 17.87
N ARG A 18 -8.21 11.10 18.39
CA ARG A 18 -6.86 10.55 18.49
C ARG A 18 -6.39 10.53 17.05
N GLN A 19 -5.65 11.58 16.70
CA GLN A 19 -4.77 11.57 15.56
C GLN A 19 -4.11 10.19 15.59
N THR A 20 -4.55 9.30 14.71
CA THR A 20 -3.77 8.15 14.33
C THR A 20 -2.65 8.74 13.51
N THR A 21 -1.80 9.52 14.20
CA THR A 21 -0.46 9.77 13.76
C THR A 21 0.09 8.35 13.64
N TRP A 22 0.17 7.85 12.42
CA TRP A 22 1.06 6.75 12.11
C TRP A 22 2.38 7.24 12.66
N LEU A 23 2.71 6.80 13.88
CA LEU A 23 4.05 6.92 14.40
C LEU A 23 4.90 6.14 13.41
N PHE A 24 5.36 6.86 12.39
CA PHE A 24 6.50 6.47 11.60
C PHE A 24 7.63 6.28 12.59
N ARG A 25 7.75 5.07 13.10
CA ARG A 25 9.00 4.64 13.68
C ARG A 25 10.02 4.89 12.59
N SER A 26 10.96 5.75 12.92
CA SER A 26 12.15 6.17 12.18
C SER A 26 12.26 5.59 10.77
N PRO A 27 12.26 6.42 9.74
CA PRO A 27 12.36 5.99 8.36
C PRO A 27 13.80 5.53 8.03
N GLU A 28 14.34 4.64 8.85
CA GLU A 28 15.74 4.23 8.75
C GLU A 28 15.95 3.16 7.69
N ASN A 29 14.90 2.40 7.38
CA ASN A 29 14.92 1.40 6.31
C ASN A 29 13.61 1.57 5.52
N PHE A 30 13.68 2.24 4.38
CA PHE A 30 12.50 2.45 3.55
C PHE A 30 12.63 1.65 2.26
N THR A 31 12.16 0.44 2.30
CA THR A 31 11.89 -0.38 1.12
C THR A 31 10.39 -0.68 1.12
N MET A 32 9.76 -0.57 -0.03
CA MET A 32 8.39 -1.03 -0.24
C MET A 32 8.41 -2.25 -1.13
N ALA A 33 7.75 -3.31 -0.71
CA ALA A 33 7.46 -4.43 -1.59
C ALA A 33 6.32 -4.02 -2.52
N LEU A 34 6.51 -4.22 -3.82
CA LEU A 34 5.51 -4.02 -4.85
C LEU A 34 4.96 -5.38 -5.25
N ALA A 35 3.66 -5.56 -5.11
CA ALA A 35 2.99 -6.80 -5.45
C ALA A 35 1.99 -6.59 -6.59
N LEU A 36 1.86 -7.61 -7.42
CA LEU A 36 1.00 -7.67 -8.58
C LEU A 36 0.06 -8.87 -8.47
N ARG A 37 -1.16 -8.72 -8.98
CA ARG A 37 -2.10 -9.79 -9.29
C ARG A 37 -2.70 -9.52 -10.67
N HIS A 38 -2.73 -10.55 -11.52
CA HIS A 38 -3.51 -10.53 -12.75
C HIS A 38 -4.96 -10.93 -12.46
N ARG A 39 -5.92 -10.39 -13.24
CA ARG A 39 -7.34 -10.71 -13.05
C ARG A 39 -7.64 -12.20 -13.19
N ASP A 40 -6.89 -12.89 -14.05
CA ASP A 40 -7.09 -14.30 -14.39
C ASP A 40 -6.28 -15.25 -13.48
N ASP A 41 -5.53 -14.69 -12.52
CA ASP A 41 -4.76 -15.50 -11.57
C ASP A 41 -5.70 -16.36 -10.73
N SER A 42 -5.41 -17.66 -10.70
CA SER A 42 -6.09 -18.59 -9.80
C SER A 42 -5.64 -18.36 -8.36
N ILE A 43 -6.57 -18.07 -7.48
CA ILE A 43 -6.29 -17.92 -6.04
C ILE A 43 -6.91 -19.09 -5.26
N ALA A 44 -6.30 -19.42 -4.13
CA ALA A 44 -6.90 -20.36 -3.21
C ALA A 44 -8.23 -19.79 -2.69
N GLU A 45 -9.27 -20.61 -2.76
CA GLU A 45 -10.58 -20.23 -2.27
C GLU A 45 -10.52 -19.85 -0.77
N MET A 46 -10.97 -18.66 -0.46
CA MET A 46 -11.09 -18.23 0.92
C MET A 46 -12.46 -18.64 1.48
N PRO A 47 -12.52 -19.29 2.66
CA PRO A 47 -13.80 -19.66 3.26
C PRO A 47 -14.76 -18.49 3.32
N SER A 48 -16.03 -18.72 3.03
CA SER A 48 -17.07 -17.70 3.06
C SER A 48 -17.18 -17.07 4.45
N LEU A 49 -17.42 -15.76 4.47
CA LEU A 49 -17.77 -15.01 5.68
C LEU A 49 -19.15 -14.36 5.48
N PRO A 50 -20.24 -15.02 5.90
CA PRO A 50 -21.60 -14.52 5.68
C PRO A 50 -21.86 -13.13 6.28
N GLN A 51 -21.09 -12.75 7.30
CA GLN A 51 -21.18 -11.46 7.97
C GLN A 51 -20.52 -10.32 7.17
N LEU A 52 -19.72 -10.66 6.16
CA LEU A 52 -18.95 -9.70 5.39
C LEU A 52 -19.70 -9.29 4.13
N SER A 53 -19.92 -8.00 3.97
CA SER A 53 -20.37 -7.40 2.72
C SER A 53 -19.36 -6.37 2.23
N THR A 54 -19.23 -6.23 0.91
CA THR A 54 -18.30 -5.28 0.28
C THR A 54 -19.01 -4.56 -0.86
N TRP A 55 -18.72 -3.26 -1.03
CA TRP A 55 -19.25 -2.49 -2.15
C TRP A 55 -18.33 -1.33 -2.50
N ARG A 56 -18.54 -0.80 -3.69
CA ARG A 56 -17.93 0.46 -4.12
C ARG A 56 -18.71 1.63 -3.55
N GLU A 57 -18.04 2.46 -2.75
CA GLU A 57 -18.62 3.68 -2.19
C GLU A 57 -18.40 4.85 -3.16
N THR A 58 -19.41 5.71 -3.29
CA THR A 58 -19.40 6.85 -4.20
C THR A 58 -19.66 8.19 -3.49
N ASP A 59 -20.08 8.15 -2.22
CA ASP A 59 -20.35 9.34 -1.44
C ASP A 59 -19.09 9.81 -0.68
N PRO A 60 -18.54 11.00 -1.02
CA PRO A 60 -17.41 11.55 -0.31
C PRO A 60 -17.70 11.84 1.16
N ALA A 61 -18.95 12.09 1.53
CA ALA A 61 -19.31 12.33 2.93
C ALA A 61 -19.22 11.05 3.78
N VAL A 62 -19.59 9.90 3.21
CA VAL A 62 -19.41 8.59 3.85
C VAL A 62 -17.93 8.33 4.08
N MET A 63 -17.11 8.48 3.03
CA MET A 63 -15.66 8.24 3.13
C MET A 63 -14.98 9.24 4.09
N ALA A 64 -15.42 10.49 4.12
CA ALA A 64 -14.91 11.49 5.05
C ALA A 64 -15.17 11.09 6.50
N ARG A 65 -16.38 10.65 6.81
CA ARG A 65 -16.76 10.17 8.14
C ARG A 65 -15.97 8.93 8.55
N LEU A 66 -15.84 7.93 7.67
CA LEU A 66 -15.08 6.71 7.94
C LEU A 66 -13.61 6.98 8.22
N GLN A 67 -13.01 7.95 7.53
CA GLN A 67 -11.59 8.23 7.63
C GLN A 67 -11.23 9.38 8.59
N GLY A 68 -12.24 10.07 9.16
CA GLY A 68 -12.00 11.27 9.96
C GLY A 68 -11.33 12.39 9.15
N LYS A 69 -11.72 12.56 7.88
CA LYS A 69 -11.17 13.54 6.93
C LYS A 69 -12.24 14.55 6.50
N ARG A 70 -11.82 15.60 5.82
CA ARG A 70 -12.76 16.57 5.26
C ARG A 70 -13.45 16.01 4.02
N ILE A 71 -14.72 16.34 3.82
CA ILE A 71 -15.49 15.92 2.64
C ILE A 71 -14.80 16.39 1.35
N ALA A 72 -14.26 17.61 1.32
CA ALA A 72 -13.55 18.16 0.17
C ALA A 72 -12.32 17.31 -0.21
N ASP A 73 -11.58 16.75 0.77
CA ASP A 73 -10.44 15.89 0.48
C ASP A 73 -10.88 14.57 -0.18
N MET A 74 -12.03 14.04 0.23
CA MET A 74 -12.59 12.83 -0.37
C MET A 74 -13.18 13.10 -1.75
N ALA A 75 -13.90 14.20 -1.92
CA ALA A 75 -14.42 14.64 -3.22
C ALA A 75 -13.28 14.80 -4.23
N HIS A 76 -12.20 15.44 -3.82
CA HIS A 76 -11.02 15.58 -4.68
C HIS A 76 -10.41 14.24 -5.12
N ARG A 77 -10.37 13.22 -4.24
CA ARG A 77 -9.94 11.88 -4.65
C ARG A 77 -10.84 11.28 -5.73
N PHE A 78 -12.15 11.41 -5.60
CA PHE A 78 -13.10 10.95 -6.63
C PHE A 78 -12.93 11.72 -7.96
N GLU A 79 -12.69 13.02 -7.92
CA GLU A 79 -12.39 13.84 -9.11
C GLU A 79 -11.11 13.38 -9.83
N LEU A 80 -10.08 12.97 -9.07
CA LEU A 80 -8.86 12.36 -9.61
C LEU A 80 -9.09 10.96 -10.18
N GLY A 81 -10.32 10.43 -10.10
CA GLY A 81 -10.69 9.11 -10.60
C GLY A 81 -10.40 7.96 -9.64
N HIS A 82 -10.08 8.26 -8.38
CA HIS A 82 -9.96 7.19 -7.38
C HIS A 82 -11.34 6.63 -7.04
N ARG A 83 -11.39 5.31 -6.84
CA ARG A 83 -12.58 4.57 -6.46
C ARG A 83 -12.43 4.06 -5.03
N ALA A 84 -13.43 4.30 -4.19
CA ALA A 84 -13.43 3.83 -2.81
C ALA A 84 -14.20 2.52 -2.68
N TYR A 85 -13.70 1.63 -1.84
CA TYR A 85 -14.36 0.38 -1.48
C TYR A 85 -14.46 0.25 0.03
N VAL A 86 -15.60 -0.21 0.50
CA VAL A 86 -15.88 -0.41 1.93
C VAL A 86 -16.26 -1.86 2.16
N ALA A 87 -15.82 -2.40 3.28
CA ALA A 87 -16.25 -3.68 3.80
C ALA A 87 -16.96 -3.48 5.13
N CYS A 88 -18.14 -4.10 5.30
CA CYS A 88 -18.86 -4.14 6.54
C CYS A 88 -18.90 -5.54 7.13
N TRP A 89 -18.90 -5.58 8.45
CA TRP A 89 -19.08 -6.79 9.24
C TRP A 89 -20.36 -6.66 10.07
N ASN A 90 -21.35 -7.52 9.83
CA ASN A 90 -22.69 -7.39 10.41
C ASN A 90 -23.28 -5.98 10.22
N ASP A 91 -23.18 -5.46 8.99
CA ASP A 91 -23.65 -4.12 8.58
C ASP A 91 -22.92 -2.93 9.21
N GLU A 92 -21.87 -3.16 10.00
CA GLU A 92 -21.03 -2.10 10.54
C GLU A 92 -19.75 -1.95 9.71
N PRO A 93 -19.32 -0.72 9.35
CA PRO A 93 -18.06 -0.50 8.63
C PRO A 93 -16.88 -1.11 9.37
N ALA A 94 -16.10 -1.94 8.70
CA ALA A 94 -15.00 -2.69 9.26
C ALA A 94 -13.65 -2.41 8.58
N ALA A 95 -13.68 -2.13 7.28
CA ALA A 95 -12.48 -1.81 6.51
C ALA A 95 -12.81 -0.96 5.29
N TRP A 96 -11.80 -0.30 4.73
CA TRP A 96 -11.89 0.40 3.46
C TRP A 96 -10.56 0.39 2.72
N GLY A 97 -10.61 0.71 1.43
CA GLY A 97 -9.45 0.89 0.58
C GLY A 97 -9.78 1.72 -0.64
N TRP A 98 -8.75 2.16 -1.34
CA TRP A 98 -8.86 2.98 -2.54
C TRP A 98 -8.19 2.31 -3.73
N VAL A 99 -8.75 2.55 -4.89
CA VAL A 99 -8.22 2.14 -6.19
C VAL A 99 -7.96 3.39 -7.01
N ALA A 100 -6.74 3.60 -7.41
CA ALA A 100 -6.37 4.63 -8.36
C ALA A 100 -6.48 4.09 -9.80
N THR A 101 -7.04 4.90 -10.72
CA THR A 101 -7.33 4.48 -12.10
C THR A 101 -6.63 5.33 -13.16
N ARG A 102 -6.07 6.47 -12.80
CA ARG A 102 -5.42 7.40 -13.72
C ARG A 102 -4.02 7.82 -13.28
N GLU A 103 -3.90 8.19 -12.03
CA GLU A 103 -2.64 8.59 -11.41
C GLU A 103 -2.61 8.21 -9.94
N ALA A 104 -1.44 8.04 -9.38
CA ALA A 104 -1.23 7.81 -7.96
C ALA A 104 0.07 8.45 -7.48
N GLU A 105 0.21 8.52 -6.16
CA GLU A 105 1.40 9.02 -5.49
C GLU A 105 1.78 8.09 -4.34
N ILE A 106 3.07 7.78 -4.25
CA ILE A 106 3.67 7.19 -3.06
C ILE A 106 4.39 8.32 -2.33
N GLY A 107 3.71 8.92 -1.35
CA GLY A 107 4.16 10.15 -0.68
C GLY A 107 5.52 10.02 -0.01
N GLU A 108 5.81 8.86 0.55
CA GLU A 108 7.07 8.53 1.21
C GLU A 108 8.27 8.62 0.26
N LEU A 109 8.06 8.27 -1.00
CA LEU A 109 9.07 8.33 -2.06
C LEU A 109 8.97 9.61 -2.88
N ARG A 110 7.95 10.45 -2.64
CA ARG A 110 7.58 11.60 -3.50
C ARG A 110 7.47 11.20 -4.97
N LEU A 111 6.98 9.99 -5.20
CA LEU A 111 6.86 9.40 -6.52
C LEU A 111 5.42 9.51 -6.99
N ARG A 112 5.20 10.28 -8.06
CA ARG A 112 3.93 10.33 -8.80
C ARG A 112 4.07 9.56 -10.08
N PHE A 113 3.04 8.82 -10.44
CA PHE A 113 3.03 8.01 -11.65
C PHE A 113 1.63 7.93 -12.25
N ALA A 114 1.59 7.81 -13.57
CA ALA A 114 0.37 7.56 -14.30
C ALA A 114 0.04 6.07 -14.27
N ILE A 115 -1.24 5.74 -14.22
CA ILE A 115 -1.71 4.36 -14.25
C ILE A 115 -2.14 4.05 -15.68
N PRO A 116 -1.50 3.11 -16.36
CA PRO A 116 -1.84 2.72 -17.73
C PRO A 116 -3.28 2.20 -17.82
N ALA A 117 -3.85 2.27 -19.02
CA ALA A 117 -5.14 1.65 -19.30
C ALA A 117 -5.06 0.14 -19.03
N GLY A 118 -6.09 -0.41 -18.43
CA GLY A 118 -6.12 -1.81 -18.03
C GLY A 118 -5.38 -2.14 -16.73
N GLU A 119 -4.88 -1.13 -16.03
CA GLU A 119 -4.19 -1.31 -14.74
C GLU A 119 -4.89 -0.57 -13.61
N ARG A 120 -4.69 -1.05 -12.39
CA ARG A 120 -5.18 -0.42 -11.14
C ARG A 120 -4.08 -0.42 -10.10
N TYR A 121 -4.01 0.67 -9.32
CA TYR A 121 -3.15 0.74 -8.16
C TYR A 121 -4.00 0.83 -6.89
N LEU A 122 -3.85 -0.15 -6.01
CA LEU A 122 -4.58 -0.30 -4.76
C LEU A 122 -3.80 0.34 -3.62
N TRP A 123 -4.44 1.21 -2.83
CA TRP A 123 -3.74 1.99 -1.82
C TRP A 123 -4.63 2.39 -0.64
N ASN A 124 -4.03 2.87 0.44
CA ASN A 124 -4.68 3.44 1.63
C ASN A 124 -5.74 2.52 2.24
N PHE A 125 -5.36 1.26 2.48
CA PHE A 125 -6.21 0.28 3.14
C PHE A 125 -6.14 0.41 4.65
N VAL A 126 -7.32 0.34 5.30
CA VAL A 126 -7.45 0.30 6.75
C VAL A 126 -8.47 -0.77 7.13
N THR A 127 -8.11 -1.62 8.08
CA THR A 127 -9.06 -2.45 8.83
C THR A 127 -9.14 -1.91 10.25
N LEU A 128 -10.35 -1.60 10.71
CA LEU A 128 -10.58 -1.08 12.06
C LEU A 128 -10.01 -2.04 13.12
N PRO A 129 -9.42 -1.54 14.20
CA PRO A 129 -8.77 -2.37 15.21
C PRO A 129 -9.66 -3.49 15.75
N SER A 130 -10.94 -3.23 15.98
CA SER A 130 -11.95 -4.20 16.44
C SER A 130 -12.23 -5.34 15.46
N HIS A 131 -11.86 -5.18 14.19
CA HIS A 131 -12.14 -6.13 13.11
C HIS A 131 -10.88 -6.78 12.52
N ARG A 132 -9.72 -6.53 13.14
CA ARG A 132 -8.47 -7.16 12.70
C ARG A 132 -8.46 -8.66 13.05
N GLY A 133 -7.72 -9.43 12.25
CA GLY A 133 -7.64 -10.89 12.45
C GLY A 133 -8.82 -11.69 11.91
N LEU A 134 -9.92 -11.06 11.49
CA LEU A 134 -11.11 -11.72 10.96
C LEU A 134 -11.01 -12.09 9.46
N GLY A 135 -9.88 -11.82 8.81
CA GLY A 135 -9.70 -12.12 7.39
C GLY A 135 -10.46 -11.19 6.44
N ILE A 136 -10.85 -10.01 6.90
CA ILE A 136 -11.59 -9.00 6.10
C ILE A 136 -10.69 -8.43 5.00
N TYR A 137 -9.46 -8.04 5.34
CA TYR A 137 -8.56 -7.36 4.41
C TYR A 137 -8.30 -8.15 3.11
N PRO A 138 -7.88 -9.42 3.13
CA PRO A 138 -7.68 -10.18 1.89
C PRO A 138 -8.97 -10.34 1.07
N ARG A 139 -10.14 -10.41 1.70
CA ARG A 139 -11.42 -10.50 0.99
C ARG A 139 -11.85 -9.17 0.38
N LEU A 140 -11.53 -8.05 1.03
CA LEU A 140 -11.74 -6.73 0.44
C LEU A 140 -10.87 -6.55 -0.81
N LEU A 141 -9.59 -6.96 -0.76
CA LEU A 141 -8.70 -6.94 -1.93
C LEU A 141 -9.25 -7.80 -3.07
N ASP A 142 -9.69 -9.03 -2.77
CA ASP A 142 -10.26 -9.94 -3.75
C ASP A 142 -11.56 -9.39 -4.35
N ALA A 143 -12.46 -8.84 -3.52
CA ALA A 143 -13.69 -8.21 -3.98
C ALA A 143 -13.43 -7.02 -4.91
N ILE A 144 -12.37 -6.23 -4.66
CA ILE A 144 -11.95 -5.13 -5.52
C ILE A 144 -11.47 -5.67 -6.87
N VAL A 145 -10.59 -6.68 -6.87
CA VAL A 145 -10.10 -7.28 -8.12
C VAL A 145 -11.28 -7.77 -8.94
N ASN A 146 -12.22 -8.51 -8.34
CA ASN A 146 -13.40 -9.03 -9.02
C ASN A 146 -14.30 -7.90 -9.57
N ALA A 147 -14.48 -6.82 -8.83
CA ALA A 147 -15.31 -5.68 -9.24
C ALA A 147 -14.69 -4.85 -10.37
N GLU A 148 -13.36 -4.82 -10.47
CA GLU A 148 -12.61 -4.02 -11.45
C GLU A 148 -12.15 -4.85 -12.68
N SER A 149 -12.32 -6.18 -12.65
CA SER A 149 -11.81 -7.11 -13.67
C SER A 149 -12.38 -6.89 -15.07
N SER A 150 -13.58 -6.29 -15.19
CA SER A 150 -14.16 -5.96 -16.51
C SER A 150 -13.32 -4.93 -17.27
N ASP A 151 -12.66 -4.02 -16.53
CA ASP A 151 -11.96 -2.87 -17.09
C ASP A 151 -10.44 -2.94 -16.88
N SER A 152 -9.96 -4.01 -16.22
CA SER A 152 -8.55 -4.08 -15.82
C SER A 152 -8.02 -5.49 -15.80
N GLU A 153 -6.76 -5.62 -16.15
CA GLU A 153 -6.04 -6.88 -16.24
C GLU A 153 -5.01 -7.04 -15.12
N ARG A 154 -4.41 -5.92 -14.65
CA ARG A 154 -3.34 -5.91 -13.66
C ARG A 154 -3.68 -5.02 -12.49
N PHE A 155 -3.40 -5.54 -11.30
CA PHE A 155 -3.69 -4.90 -10.00
C PHE A 155 -2.41 -4.83 -9.19
N TRP A 156 -2.00 -3.61 -8.86
CA TRP A 156 -0.77 -3.31 -8.15
C TRP A 156 -1.06 -2.86 -6.73
N ILE A 157 -0.20 -3.24 -5.80
CA ILE A 157 -0.24 -2.75 -4.42
C ILE A 157 1.18 -2.68 -3.85
N ALA A 158 1.50 -1.57 -3.17
CA ALA A 158 2.74 -1.44 -2.44
C ALA A 158 2.50 -1.55 -0.93
N TYR A 159 3.44 -2.18 -0.23
CA TYR A 159 3.37 -2.32 1.22
C TYR A 159 4.77 -2.33 1.84
N ALA A 160 4.87 -1.88 3.10
CA ALA A 160 6.10 -1.96 3.87
C ALA A 160 6.36 -3.42 4.28
N PRO A 161 7.52 -4.03 3.96
CA PRO A 161 7.81 -5.43 4.26
C PRO A 161 7.70 -5.79 5.75
N GLU A 162 8.02 -4.85 6.64
CA GLU A 162 7.88 -4.99 8.09
C GLU A 162 6.42 -5.06 8.53
N ASN A 163 5.46 -4.58 7.73
CA ASN A 163 4.04 -4.76 7.97
C ASN A 163 3.59 -6.17 7.56
N ARG A 164 4.03 -7.16 8.35
CA ARG A 164 3.76 -8.58 8.08
C ARG A 164 2.27 -8.90 7.95
N ALA A 165 1.42 -8.18 8.68
CA ALA A 165 -0.03 -8.37 8.61
C ALA A 165 -0.57 -7.95 7.23
N SER A 166 -0.13 -6.81 6.72
CA SER A 166 -0.47 -6.35 5.37
C SER A 166 0.03 -7.32 4.31
N GLY A 167 1.33 -7.66 4.33
CA GLY A 167 1.91 -8.62 3.38
C GLY A 167 1.24 -9.98 3.39
N SER A 168 0.85 -10.49 4.57
CA SER A 168 0.08 -11.75 4.66
C SER A 168 -1.31 -11.64 4.03
N GLY A 169 -2.01 -10.51 4.24
CA GLY A 169 -3.32 -10.27 3.63
C GLY A 169 -3.23 -10.14 2.10
N ILE A 170 -2.22 -9.44 1.61
CA ILE A 170 -1.92 -9.24 0.19
C ILE A 170 -1.68 -10.59 -0.49
N ARG A 171 -0.79 -11.43 0.07
CA ARG A 171 -0.53 -12.78 -0.47
C ARG A 171 -1.76 -13.68 -0.45
N LYS A 172 -2.59 -13.64 0.62
CA LYS A 172 -3.85 -14.39 0.68
C LYS A 172 -4.85 -13.97 -0.37
N ALA A 173 -4.79 -12.71 -0.81
CA ALA A 173 -5.60 -12.20 -1.92
C ALA A 173 -4.96 -12.49 -3.30
N GLY A 174 -3.94 -13.34 -3.38
CA GLY A 174 -3.35 -13.80 -4.63
C GLY A 174 -2.32 -12.86 -5.25
N PHE A 175 -1.89 -11.80 -4.55
CA PHE A 175 -0.83 -10.93 -5.04
C PHE A 175 0.54 -11.56 -4.81
N VAL A 176 1.42 -11.45 -5.79
CA VAL A 176 2.82 -11.89 -5.76
C VAL A 176 3.72 -10.67 -5.72
N THR A 177 4.74 -10.69 -4.86
CA THR A 177 5.74 -9.63 -4.83
C THR A 177 6.66 -9.75 -6.04
N VAL A 178 6.70 -8.72 -6.87
CA VAL A 178 7.43 -8.71 -8.15
C VAL A 178 8.61 -7.76 -8.16
N ALA A 179 8.64 -6.78 -7.26
CA ALA A 179 9.73 -5.84 -7.15
C ALA A 179 9.83 -5.24 -5.73
N GLU A 180 10.98 -4.69 -5.43
CA GLU A 180 11.20 -3.79 -4.30
C GLU A 180 11.41 -2.37 -4.81
N LEU A 181 10.76 -1.41 -4.19
CA LEU A 181 10.85 0.01 -4.51
C LEU A 181 11.55 0.74 -3.37
N SER A 182 12.65 1.39 -3.65
CA SER A 182 13.44 2.15 -2.68
C SER A 182 14.21 3.27 -3.39
N PHE A 183 15.34 3.68 -2.83
CA PHE A 183 16.24 4.65 -3.42
C PHE A 183 17.52 3.96 -3.92
N ASP A 184 18.01 4.38 -5.06
CA ASP A 184 19.36 4.02 -5.51
C ASP A 184 20.44 4.72 -4.67
N MET A 185 21.69 4.40 -4.94
CA MET A 185 22.84 5.01 -4.26
C MET A 185 22.98 6.52 -4.51
N THR A 186 22.24 7.08 -5.48
CA THR A 186 22.17 8.53 -5.75
C THR A 186 21.03 9.22 -5.03
N GLY A 187 20.20 8.47 -4.29
CA GLY A 187 19.03 8.99 -3.57
C GLY A 187 17.81 9.22 -4.44
N LYS A 188 17.74 8.62 -5.63
CA LYS A 188 16.58 8.66 -6.51
C LYS A 188 15.76 7.38 -6.33
N PRO A 189 14.42 7.45 -6.47
CA PRO A 189 13.57 6.26 -6.48
C PRO A 189 14.03 5.30 -7.59
N ALA A 190 14.12 4.01 -7.24
CA ALA A 190 14.47 2.93 -8.15
C ALA A 190 13.79 1.63 -7.75
N LEU A 191 13.66 0.71 -8.70
CA LEU A 191 13.11 -0.62 -8.52
C LEU A 191 14.20 -1.69 -8.61
N GLN A 192 14.15 -2.65 -7.70
CA GLN A 192 14.82 -3.93 -7.85
C GLN A 192 13.79 -4.98 -8.25
N ILE A 193 13.95 -5.58 -9.41
CA ILE A 193 13.04 -6.61 -9.91
C ILE A 193 13.33 -7.92 -9.18
N VAL A 194 12.30 -8.54 -8.65
CA VAL A 194 12.37 -9.84 -7.96
C VAL A 194 11.95 -10.95 -8.91
N GLU A 195 10.89 -10.72 -9.70
CA GLU A 195 10.39 -11.64 -10.72
C GLU A 195 10.72 -11.11 -12.12
N PRO A 196 11.61 -11.75 -12.87
CA PRO A 196 12.16 -11.22 -14.14
C PRO A 196 11.10 -10.92 -15.21
N ASP A 197 10.00 -11.68 -15.22
CA ASP A 197 8.94 -11.52 -16.23
C ASP A 197 8.08 -10.26 -16.00
N GLU A 198 8.24 -9.57 -14.87
CA GLU A 198 7.47 -8.39 -14.48
C GLU A 198 8.21 -7.05 -14.68
N VAL A 199 9.09 -7.00 -15.67
CA VAL A 199 9.78 -5.74 -16.10
C VAL A 199 8.76 -4.62 -16.41
N ALA A 200 7.53 -4.96 -16.76
CA ALA A 200 6.43 -4.00 -16.93
C ALA A 200 6.15 -3.16 -15.66
N ALA A 201 6.50 -3.67 -14.47
CA ALA A 201 6.40 -2.92 -13.21
C ALA A 201 7.26 -1.65 -13.26
N ALA A 202 8.48 -1.74 -13.77
CA ALA A 202 9.38 -0.59 -13.87
C ALA A 202 8.80 0.48 -14.80
N GLN A 203 8.10 0.07 -15.85
CA GLN A 203 7.49 0.99 -16.81
C GLN A 203 6.31 1.74 -16.20
N MET A 204 5.48 1.08 -15.39
CA MET A 204 4.35 1.72 -14.72
C MET A 204 4.80 2.85 -13.79
N PHE A 205 5.82 2.60 -12.97
CA PHE A 205 6.28 3.59 -11.99
C PHE A 205 7.21 4.65 -12.57
N GLY A 206 7.68 4.47 -13.80
CA GLY A 206 8.56 5.44 -14.48
C GLY A 206 9.90 5.66 -13.76
N VAL A 207 10.36 4.67 -12.99
CA VAL A 207 11.62 4.73 -12.26
C VAL A 207 12.61 3.70 -12.81
N PRO A 208 13.93 3.98 -12.76
CA PRO A 208 14.93 3.03 -13.24
C PRO A 208 14.95 1.76 -12.39
N THR A 209 15.42 0.68 -13.00
CA THR A 209 15.79 -0.53 -12.27
C THR A 209 17.22 -0.40 -11.74
N SER A 210 17.49 -0.97 -10.58
CA SER A 210 18.81 -1.01 -9.96
C SER A 210 18.96 -2.28 -9.15
N ASP A 211 20.12 -2.93 -9.26
CA ASP A 211 20.49 -4.06 -8.42
C ASP A 211 21.02 -3.60 -7.05
N ASP A 212 21.41 -2.33 -6.94
CA ASP A 212 21.96 -1.70 -5.74
C ASP A 212 20.96 -0.71 -5.14
N LEU A 213 19.92 -1.22 -4.50
CA LEU A 213 19.03 -0.38 -3.70
C LEU A 213 19.63 -0.07 -2.33
N SER A 214 19.56 1.19 -1.94
CA SER A 214 19.88 1.57 -0.56
C SER A 214 18.75 1.12 0.36
N ALA A 215 19.07 0.24 1.31
CA ALA A 215 18.13 -0.15 2.36
C ALA A 215 17.78 1.00 3.32
N CYS A 216 18.47 2.14 3.22
CA CYS A 216 18.30 3.26 4.11
C CYS A 216 18.24 4.58 3.34
N TRP A 217 17.05 5.22 3.34
CA TRP A 217 16.87 6.52 2.69
C TRP A 217 17.76 7.63 3.29
N ARG A 218 18.16 7.54 4.58
CA ARG A 218 19.13 8.47 5.18
C ARG A 218 20.48 8.34 4.54
N CYS A 219 20.93 7.10 4.30
CA CYS A 219 22.18 6.83 3.60
C CYS A 219 22.10 7.32 2.15
N ALA A 220 21.00 7.07 1.46
CA ALA A 220 20.77 7.55 0.10
C ALA A 220 20.74 9.08 0.03
N ARG A 221 20.06 9.76 0.96
CA ARG A 221 20.07 11.24 1.03
C ARG A 221 21.44 11.81 1.42
N ALA A 222 22.17 11.15 2.31
CA ALA A 222 23.51 11.56 2.67
C ALA A 222 24.46 11.41 1.48
N ALA A 223 24.36 10.31 0.72
CA ALA A 223 25.14 10.10 -0.50
C ALA A 223 24.80 11.17 -1.56
N ALA A 224 23.54 11.52 -1.75
CA ALA A 224 23.13 12.58 -2.67
C ALA A 224 23.61 13.97 -2.25
N ALA A 225 23.71 14.24 -0.94
CA ALA A 225 24.23 15.51 -0.41
C ALA A 225 25.78 15.60 -0.49
N THR A 226 26.46 14.45 -0.48
CA THR A 226 27.94 14.38 -0.53
C THR A 226 28.50 14.33 -1.94
N GLN A 227 27.68 14.25 -2.98
CA GLN A 227 28.14 14.47 -4.36
C GLN A 227 28.71 15.88 -4.59
N THR A 228 28.55 16.79 -3.63
CA THR A 228 29.21 18.10 -3.60
C THR A 228 30.54 18.07 -2.83
N THR A 229 30.86 17.03 -2.07
CA THR A 229 32.17 16.87 -1.38
C THR A 229 32.38 15.38 -1.11
N GLN A 230 33.47 14.82 -1.66
CA GLN A 230 33.92 13.47 -1.39
C GLN A 230 34.17 13.27 0.12
N ALA A 231 33.26 12.62 0.81
CA ALA A 231 33.50 12.07 2.14
C ALA A 231 32.88 10.68 2.20
N SER A 232 33.73 9.68 2.27
CA SER A 232 33.39 8.28 2.35
C SER A 232 32.59 7.99 3.62
N CYS A 233 31.47 7.28 3.50
CA CYS A 233 30.72 6.70 4.61
C CYS A 233 31.50 5.61 5.38
N ALA A 234 32.78 5.45 5.10
CA ALA A 234 33.67 4.40 5.63
C ALA A 234 34.17 4.64 7.06
N THR A 235 33.81 5.74 7.73
CA THR A 235 34.42 6.10 9.03
C THR A 235 33.47 6.38 10.19
N THR A 236 32.19 6.09 10.11
CA THR A 236 31.32 6.17 11.29
C THR A 236 30.76 4.80 11.64
N LYS A 237 31.23 4.26 12.76
CA LYS A 237 30.83 3.00 13.41
C LYS A 237 29.38 2.99 13.91
N SER A 238 28.42 3.42 13.13
CA SER A 238 26.99 3.32 13.42
C SER A 238 26.18 3.74 12.20
N CYS A 239 26.27 2.96 11.12
CA CYS A 239 25.29 3.07 10.07
C CYS A 239 24.05 2.29 10.50
N CYS A 240 22.86 2.92 10.37
CA CYS A 240 21.57 2.26 10.60
C CYS A 240 21.38 1.00 9.71
N CYS A 241 22.23 0.83 8.69
CA CYS A 241 22.26 -0.34 7.80
C CYS A 241 22.92 -1.58 8.44
N ASP A 242 23.68 -1.43 9.52
CA ASP A 242 24.38 -2.56 10.16
C ASP A 242 23.48 -3.40 11.07
N TYR A 243 22.24 -2.96 11.32
CA TYR A 243 21.34 -3.63 12.27
C TYR A 243 20.53 -4.80 11.68
N GLN A 244 20.65 -5.10 10.39
CA GLN A 244 19.81 -6.14 9.72
C GLN A 244 20.56 -7.11 8.82
N ARG A 245 21.87 -7.27 8.95
CA ARG A 245 22.48 -8.48 8.39
C ARG A 245 22.25 -9.64 9.35
N PRO A 246 21.48 -10.68 8.99
CA PRO A 246 21.59 -11.95 9.69
C PRO A 246 23.07 -12.37 9.55
N GLU A 247 23.70 -12.72 10.67
CA GLU A 247 25.03 -13.31 10.67
C GLU A 247 25.03 -14.51 9.73
N VAL A 248 25.62 -14.32 8.57
CA VAL A 248 26.03 -15.44 7.73
C VAL A 248 27.23 -16.04 8.43
N THR A 249 26.99 -17.02 9.29
CA THR A 249 28.03 -17.90 9.80
C THR A 249 28.61 -18.64 8.61
N CYS A 250 29.75 -18.17 8.10
CA CYS A 250 30.62 -19.00 7.30
C CYS A 250 31.14 -20.12 8.20
N ALA A 251 30.53 -21.30 8.07
CA ALA A 251 31.13 -22.53 8.59
C ALA A 251 32.37 -22.82 7.77
N ALA A 252 33.50 -22.95 8.48
CA ALA A 252 34.77 -23.38 7.94
C ALA A 252 34.74 -24.83 7.44
#